data_42dfa61044452c0fffe36b2312eefca6
#
_entry.id   42dfa61044452c0fffe36b2312eefca6
#
_cell.length_a   1.000
_cell.length_b   1.000
_cell.length_c   1.000
_cell.angle_alpha   90.00
_cell.angle_beta   90.00
_cell.angle_gamma   90.00
#
_symmetry.space_group_name_H-M   'P 1'
#
loop_
_entity.id
_entity.type
_entity.pdbx_description
1 polymer ?
#
loop_
_entity_poly.entity_id
_entity_poly.type
_entity_poly.pdbx_seq_one_letter_code
_entity_poly.pdbx_strand_id
1 'polypeptide(L)'
;QQKIPFQYIFQVTSLEDCNEAVTLIEKYDIDKYQLRPLYTKDNISFLAKNTFLTEEDILSTKISMKDIFRKHIINKDNFGKLFILSNGDIYANILHKKLGNIKTDSIYQIVKKEIEIGESWLRIRNQKPCCDCLYQYICPSPSDLDLMIGQLNLCTVNNK
;
A
#
# COMPACT_ATOMS: atom_id res chain seq x y z
N GLN A 1 -28.56 -17.86 -13.65
CA GLN A 1 -28.11 -16.57 -13.09
C GLN A 1 -26.60 -16.59 -12.94
N GLN A 2 -25.88 -15.71 -13.64
CA GLN A 2 -24.45 -15.53 -13.44
C GLN A 2 -24.25 -14.95 -12.04
N LYS A 3 -23.60 -15.69 -11.13
CA LYS A 3 -23.17 -15.14 -9.84
C LYS A 3 -22.08 -14.10 -10.10
N ILE A 4 -22.36 -12.84 -9.83
CA ILE A 4 -21.36 -11.78 -9.87
C ILE A 4 -20.35 -12.07 -8.74
N PRO A 5 -19.05 -12.24 -9.06
CA PRO A 5 -18.05 -12.44 -8.01
C PRO A 5 -17.90 -11.14 -7.23
N PHE A 6 -18.01 -11.21 -5.90
CA PHE A 6 -17.79 -10.08 -5.00
C PHE A 6 -16.94 -10.50 -3.82
N GLN A 7 -16.33 -9.52 -3.16
CA GLN A 7 -15.54 -9.69 -1.95
C GLN A 7 -15.94 -8.63 -0.94
N TYR A 8 -16.07 -9.01 0.31
CA TYR A 8 -16.29 -8.07 1.41
C TYR A 8 -14.96 -7.43 1.84
N ILE A 9 -14.97 -6.13 2.09
CA ILE A 9 -13.84 -5.40 2.66
C ILE A 9 -14.32 -4.76 3.95
N PHE A 10 -13.77 -5.23 5.08
CA PHE A 10 -14.02 -4.66 6.39
C PHE A 10 -12.90 -3.67 6.71
N GLN A 11 -13.24 -2.41 6.88
CA GLN A 11 -12.30 -1.40 7.35
C GLN A 11 -12.26 -1.45 8.86
N VAL A 12 -11.07 -1.59 9.43
CA VAL A 12 -10.87 -1.75 10.88
C VAL A 12 -9.90 -0.69 11.40
N THR A 13 -10.27 -0.05 12.51
CA THR A 13 -9.49 1.02 13.14
C THR A 13 -8.99 0.62 14.53
N SER A 14 -9.57 -0.44 15.09
CA SER A 14 -9.31 -0.95 16.44
C SER A 14 -9.39 -2.47 16.50
N LEU A 15 -9.00 -3.04 17.63
CA LEU A 15 -9.18 -4.46 17.90
C LEU A 15 -10.67 -4.82 18.06
N GLU A 16 -11.48 -3.90 18.55
CA GLU A 16 -12.92 -4.07 18.69
C GLU A 16 -13.58 -4.23 17.33
N ASP A 17 -13.24 -3.36 16.36
CA ASP A 17 -13.71 -3.48 14.97
C ASP A 17 -13.29 -4.82 14.34
N CYS A 18 -12.07 -5.28 14.62
CA CYS A 18 -11.61 -6.59 14.15
C CYS A 18 -12.48 -7.73 14.68
N ASN A 19 -12.78 -7.72 15.98
CA ASN A 19 -13.58 -8.75 16.61
C ASN A 19 -15.04 -8.72 16.10
N GLU A 20 -15.59 -7.52 15.90
CA GLU A 20 -16.91 -7.35 15.30
C GLU A 20 -16.95 -7.87 13.87
N ALA A 21 -15.95 -7.54 13.06
CA ALA A 21 -15.83 -8.06 11.69
C ALA A 21 -15.75 -9.59 11.65
N VAL A 22 -14.95 -10.21 12.54
CA VAL A 22 -14.86 -11.68 12.65
C VAL A 22 -16.21 -12.28 13.02
N THR A 23 -16.91 -11.69 13.99
CA THR A 23 -18.26 -12.12 14.38
C THR A 23 -19.25 -12.09 13.21
N LEU A 24 -19.20 -11.03 12.39
CA LEU A 24 -20.04 -10.93 11.19
C LEU A 24 -19.65 -11.96 10.12
N ILE A 25 -18.36 -12.18 9.91
CA ILE A 25 -17.83 -13.18 8.96
C ILE A 25 -18.36 -14.57 9.34
N GLU A 26 -18.23 -14.96 10.60
CA GLU A 26 -18.70 -16.25 11.10
C GLU A 26 -20.22 -16.36 11.04
N LYS A 27 -20.95 -15.33 11.50
CA LYS A 27 -22.42 -15.33 11.53
C LYS A 27 -23.05 -15.49 10.16
N TYR A 28 -22.44 -14.90 9.11
CA TYR A 28 -22.99 -14.89 7.76
C TYR A 28 -22.24 -15.81 6.79
N ASP A 29 -21.33 -16.64 7.28
CA ASP A 29 -20.54 -17.61 6.51
C ASP A 29 -19.88 -16.95 5.28
N ILE A 30 -19.13 -15.88 5.53
CA ILE A 30 -18.52 -15.06 4.47
C ILE A 30 -17.19 -15.66 4.02
N ASP A 31 -17.16 -16.33 2.88
CA ASP A 31 -15.96 -17.01 2.35
C ASP A 31 -14.89 -16.05 1.81
N LYS A 32 -15.31 -14.90 1.23
CA LYS A 32 -14.40 -13.97 0.55
C LYS A 32 -14.42 -12.62 1.23
N TYR A 33 -13.43 -12.40 2.06
CA TYR A 33 -13.28 -11.13 2.79
C TYR A 33 -11.83 -10.67 2.83
N GLN A 34 -11.66 -9.41 3.18
CA GLN A 34 -10.38 -8.78 3.49
C GLN A 34 -10.58 -7.82 4.67
N LEU A 35 -9.78 -7.96 5.71
CA LEU A 35 -9.65 -6.93 6.74
C LEU A 35 -8.64 -5.88 6.24
N ARG A 36 -9.05 -4.62 6.24
CA ARG A 36 -8.22 -3.50 5.79
C ARG A 36 -8.07 -2.49 6.91
N PRO A 37 -6.89 -2.40 7.51
CA PRO A 37 -6.62 -1.41 8.54
C PRO A 37 -6.70 0.00 7.95
N LEU A 38 -7.36 0.90 8.68
CA LEU A 38 -7.51 2.31 8.32
C LEU A 38 -6.85 3.19 9.37
N TYR A 39 -6.01 4.12 8.91
CA TYR A 39 -5.36 5.10 9.77
C TYR A 39 -6.30 6.28 10.09
N THR A 40 -6.50 6.57 11.38
CA THR A 40 -7.41 7.63 11.88
C THR A 40 -6.67 8.75 12.62
N LYS A 41 -5.33 8.81 12.56
CA LYS A 41 -4.42 9.66 13.33
C LYS A 41 -4.25 9.24 14.79
N ASP A 42 -5.30 8.77 15.44
CA ASP A 42 -5.30 8.42 16.87
C ASP A 42 -4.98 6.94 17.14
N ASN A 43 -5.02 6.09 16.10
CA ASN A 43 -4.87 4.65 16.24
C ASN A 43 -3.49 4.09 15.84
N ILE A 44 -2.45 4.93 15.90
CA ILE A 44 -1.08 4.51 15.51
C ILE A 44 -0.58 3.32 16.35
N SER A 45 -0.91 3.24 17.63
CA SER A 45 -0.54 2.13 18.51
C SER A 45 -1.19 0.81 18.11
N PHE A 46 -2.45 0.85 17.66
CA PHE A 46 -3.13 -0.32 17.09
C PHE A 46 -2.46 -0.78 15.81
N LEU A 47 -2.14 0.15 14.90
CA LEU A 47 -1.47 -0.15 13.65
C LEU A 47 -0.06 -0.70 13.88
N ALA A 48 0.70 -0.08 14.79
CA ALA A 48 2.05 -0.52 15.11
C ALA A 48 2.09 -1.96 15.63
N LYS A 49 1.11 -2.34 16.43
CA LYS A 49 1.02 -3.69 17.00
C LYS A 49 0.55 -4.74 15.99
N ASN A 50 -0.31 -4.37 15.04
CA ASN A 50 -1.03 -5.33 14.21
C ASN A 50 -0.67 -5.29 12.72
N THR A 51 0.03 -4.24 12.26
CA THR A 51 0.33 -4.05 10.83
C THR A 51 1.80 -3.76 10.53
N PHE A 52 2.58 -3.32 11.52
CA PHE A 52 4.00 -3.06 11.28
C PHE A 52 4.75 -4.38 11.15
N LEU A 53 5.63 -4.43 10.18
CA LEU A 53 6.41 -5.62 9.88
C LEU A 53 7.43 -5.91 10.99
N THR A 54 7.44 -7.14 11.45
CA THR A 54 8.53 -7.66 12.28
C THR A 54 9.66 -8.20 11.40
N GLU A 55 10.80 -8.48 11.99
CA GLU A 55 11.92 -9.15 11.31
C GLU A 55 11.49 -10.52 10.77
N GLU A 56 10.71 -11.26 11.57
CA GLU A 56 10.17 -12.57 11.19
C GLU A 56 9.26 -12.48 9.98
N ASP A 57 8.36 -11.48 9.92
CA ASP A 57 7.49 -11.24 8.76
C ASP A 57 8.30 -11.00 7.48
N ILE A 58 9.37 -10.21 7.60
CA ILE A 58 10.24 -9.89 6.48
C ILE A 58 10.96 -11.14 5.97
N LEU A 59 11.55 -11.90 6.88
CA LEU A 59 12.33 -13.11 6.55
C LEU A 59 11.47 -14.28 6.09
N SER A 60 10.22 -14.38 6.56
CA SER A 60 9.27 -15.41 6.12
C SER A 60 8.77 -15.21 4.69
N THR A 61 8.92 -14.00 4.15
CA THR A 61 8.45 -13.66 2.82
C THR A 61 9.30 -14.35 1.75
N LYS A 62 8.70 -15.26 0.97
CA LYS A 62 9.36 -15.85 -0.18
C LYS A 62 9.55 -14.79 -1.26
N ILE A 63 10.79 -14.44 -1.54
CA ILE A 63 11.14 -13.43 -2.53
C ILE A 63 12.05 -14.03 -3.61
N SER A 64 11.77 -13.72 -4.86
CA SER A 64 12.63 -14.09 -5.99
C SER A 64 13.69 -13.03 -6.26
N MET A 65 14.80 -13.41 -6.92
CA MET A 65 15.80 -12.44 -7.40
C MET A 65 15.14 -11.35 -8.28
N LYS A 66 14.17 -11.72 -9.11
CA LYS A 66 13.43 -10.78 -9.95
C LYS A 66 12.67 -9.73 -9.11
N ASP A 67 12.10 -10.13 -7.97
CA ASP A 67 11.41 -9.19 -7.08
C ASP A 67 12.39 -8.26 -6.37
N ILE A 68 13.57 -8.73 -6.00
CA ILE A 68 14.63 -7.91 -5.44
C ILE A 68 15.01 -6.81 -6.43
N PHE A 69 15.32 -7.17 -7.69
CA PHE A 69 15.66 -6.18 -8.73
C PHE A 69 14.53 -5.18 -8.99
N ARG A 70 13.27 -5.64 -8.99
CA ARG A 70 12.11 -4.73 -9.14
C ARG A 70 12.03 -3.71 -8.02
N LYS A 71 12.22 -4.14 -6.77
CA LYS A 71 12.15 -3.25 -5.60
C LYS A 71 13.26 -2.20 -5.56
N HIS A 72 14.36 -2.40 -6.29
CA HIS A 72 15.39 -1.40 -6.50
C HIS A 72 14.96 -0.24 -7.40
N ILE A 73 13.98 -0.45 -8.28
CA ILE A 73 13.70 0.46 -9.39
C ILE A 73 12.27 1.01 -9.30
N ILE A 74 11.30 0.18 -8.92
CA ILE A 74 9.89 0.53 -8.97
C ILE A 74 9.16 0.18 -7.67
N ASN A 75 8.08 0.92 -7.42
CA ASN A 75 7.08 0.52 -6.43
C ASN A 75 6.21 -0.58 -7.04
N LYS A 76 6.38 -1.82 -6.57
CA LYS A 76 5.69 -3.01 -7.11
C LYS A 76 4.17 -2.88 -7.07
N ASP A 77 3.66 -2.18 -6.05
CA ASP A 77 2.21 -2.10 -5.79
C ASP A 77 1.53 -0.98 -6.58
N ASN A 78 2.27 0.06 -6.94
CA ASN A 78 1.74 1.24 -7.63
C ASN A 78 2.15 1.34 -9.08
N PHE A 79 3.27 0.75 -9.50
CA PHE A 79 3.79 0.91 -10.85
C PHE A 79 2.78 0.51 -11.93
N GLY A 80 2.55 1.42 -12.87
CA GLY A 80 1.63 1.23 -13.99
C GLY A 80 0.16 1.44 -13.65
N LYS A 81 -0.21 1.78 -12.41
CA LYS A 81 -1.59 2.09 -12.02
C LYS A 81 -1.89 3.56 -12.23
N LEU A 82 -3.08 3.85 -12.75
CA LEU A 82 -3.65 5.18 -12.83
C LEU A 82 -5.08 5.15 -12.27
N PHE A 83 -5.40 6.14 -11.46
CA PHE A 83 -6.73 6.36 -10.91
C PHE A 83 -7.37 7.53 -11.64
N ILE A 84 -8.56 7.32 -12.23
CA ILE A 84 -9.33 8.34 -12.91
C ILE A 84 -10.59 8.59 -12.08
N LEU A 85 -10.74 9.79 -11.57
CA LEU A 85 -11.90 10.18 -10.77
C LEU A 85 -13.07 10.58 -11.69
N SER A 86 -14.26 10.66 -11.11
CA SER A 86 -15.50 11.02 -11.84
C SER A 86 -15.46 12.38 -12.53
N ASN A 87 -14.67 13.33 -12.00
CA ASN A 87 -14.44 14.65 -12.60
C ASN A 87 -13.40 14.62 -13.75
N GLY A 88 -12.80 13.46 -14.01
CA GLY A 88 -11.77 13.25 -15.03
C GLY A 88 -10.33 13.46 -14.55
N ASP A 89 -10.09 13.81 -13.29
CA ASP A 89 -8.75 13.99 -12.75
C ASP A 89 -8.01 12.65 -12.67
N ILE A 90 -6.71 12.67 -13.02
CA ILE A 90 -5.86 11.50 -13.11
C ILE A 90 -4.75 11.57 -12.06
N TYR A 91 -4.56 10.45 -11.35
CA TYR A 91 -3.54 10.26 -10.32
C TYR A 91 -2.81 8.93 -10.53
N ALA A 92 -1.52 8.88 -10.26
CA ALA A 92 -0.80 7.61 -10.11
C ALA A 92 -1.04 6.97 -8.73
N ASN A 93 -1.30 7.82 -7.72
CA ASN A 93 -1.80 7.48 -6.41
C ASN A 93 -2.66 8.64 -5.90
N ILE A 94 -3.84 8.36 -5.37
CA ILE A 94 -4.79 9.39 -4.89
C ILE A 94 -4.27 10.22 -3.72
N LEU A 95 -3.24 9.74 -3.01
CA LEU A 95 -2.57 10.46 -1.93
C LEU A 95 -1.48 11.43 -2.42
N HIS A 96 -1.15 11.38 -3.71
CA HIS A 96 -0.18 12.27 -4.35
C HIS A 96 -0.86 13.37 -5.17
N LYS A 97 -0.05 14.23 -5.77
CA LYS A 97 -0.56 15.32 -6.61
C LYS A 97 -1.22 14.78 -7.88
N LYS A 98 -2.23 15.52 -8.32
CA LYS A 98 -2.88 15.29 -9.60
C LYS A 98 -1.87 15.39 -10.75
N LEU A 99 -1.89 14.39 -11.65
CA LEU A 99 -1.05 14.36 -12.83
C LEU A 99 -1.64 15.16 -13.99
N GLY A 100 -2.96 15.14 -14.14
CA GLY A 100 -3.67 15.84 -15.20
C GLY A 100 -5.17 15.48 -15.22
N ASN A 101 -5.81 15.70 -16.36
CA ASN A 101 -7.23 15.40 -16.54
C ASN A 101 -7.46 14.73 -17.90
N ILE A 102 -8.31 13.68 -17.94
CA ILE A 102 -8.57 12.88 -19.16
C ILE A 102 -9.17 13.69 -20.32
N LYS A 103 -9.77 14.86 -20.02
CA LYS A 103 -10.37 15.74 -21.03
C LYS A 103 -9.34 16.64 -21.70
N THR A 104 -8.21 16.91 -21.08
CA THR A 104 -7.20 17.88 -21.54
C THR A 104 -5.85 17.25 -21.84
N ASP A 105 -5.54 16.11 -21.21
CA ASP A 105 -4.21 15.51 -21.28
C ASP A 105 -4.29 14.11 -21.92
N SER A 106 -3.30 13.79 -22.75
CA SER A 106 -3.17 12.44 -23.26
C SER A 106 -2.59 11.50 -22.20
N ILE A 107 -2.94 10.22 -22.25
CA ILE A 107 -2.37 9.19 -21.35
C ILE A 107 -0.84 9.16 -21.46
N TYR A 108 -0.28 9.36 -22.65
CA TYR A 108 1.17 9.44 -22.84
C TYR A 108 1.81 10.55 -22.01
N GLN A 109 1.22 11.77 -22.03
CA GLN A 109 1.71 12.89 -21.22
C GLN A 109 1.62 12.61 -19.73
N ILE A 110 0.53 11.98 -19.27
CA ILE A 110 0.34 11.58 -17.87
C ILE A 110 1.41 10.57 -17.44
N VAL A 111 1.62 9.51 -18.23
CA VAL A 111 2.64 8.48 -17.95
C VAL A 111 4.04 9.08 -17.93
N LYS A 112 4.37 9.92 -18.94
CA LYS A 112 5.66 10.61 -18.99
C LYS A 112 5.89 11.47 -17.75
N LYS A 113 4.88 12.26 -17.35
CA LYS A 113 4.93 13.12 -16.16
C LYS A 113 5.17 12.31 -14.88
N GLU A 114 4.48 11.17 -14.69
CA GLU A 114 4.70 10.33 -13.51
C GLU A 114 6.10 9.72 -13.50
N ILE A 115 6.63 9.30 -14.64
CA ILE A 115 8.01 8.76 -14.73
C ILE A 115 9.04 9.84 -14.40
N GLU A 116 8.81 11.10 -14.84
CA GLU A 116 9.72 12.23 -14.57
C GLU A 116 9.67 12.67 -13.09
N ILE A 117 8.49 12.69 -12.47
CA ILE A 117 8.30 13.07 -11.07
C ILE A 117 8.69 11.90 -10.15
N GLY A 118 8.25 10.68 -10.45
CA GLY A 118 8.55 9.46 -9.73
C GLY A 118 7.98 9.33 -8.32
N GLU A 119 6.96 10.13 -8.00
CA GLU A 119 6.40 10.18 -6.63
C GLU A 119 5.66 8.89 -6.25
N SER A 120 5.02 8.21 -7.20
CA SER A 120 4.22 7.02 -6.94
C SER A 120 4.87 5.75 -7.48
N TRP A 121 5.17 5.73 -8.77
CA TRP A 121 5.65 4.54 -9.45
C TRP A 121 7.10 4.19 -9.13
N LEU A 122 7.92 5.22 -8.85
CA LEU A 122 9.34 5.05 -8.52
C LEU A 122 9.62 5.23 -7.03
N ARG A 123 8.61 5.26 -6.19
CA ARG A 123 8.75 5.35 -4.74
C ARG A 123 9.26 4.03 -4.17
N ILE A 124 10.52 3.99 -3.83
CA ILE A 124 11.21 2.83 -3.26
C ILE A 124 11.77 3.15 -1.88
N ARG A 125 12.30 2.15 -1.17
CA ARG A 125 12.88 2.33 0.18
C ARG A 125 14.33 2.85 0.12
N ASN A 126 14.54 3.99 -0.53
CA ASN A 126 15.84 4.63 -0.73
C ASN A 126 16.13 5.81 0.23
N GLN A 127 15.27 6.03 1.21
CA GLN A 127 15.42 7.07 2.23
C GLN A 127 15.67 6.45 3.60
N LYS A 128 16.27 7.21 4.53
CA LYS A 128 16.46 6.78 5.91
C LYS A 128 15.13 6.54 6.62
N PRO A 129 15.07 5.51 7.47
CA PRO A 129 16.14 4.58 7.88
C PRO A 129 16.33 3.40 6.91
N CYS A 130 15.47 3.23 5.91
CA CYS A 130 15.43 2.03 5.06
C CYS A 130 16.65 1.88 4.14
N CYS A 131 17.25 2.97 3.67
CA CYS A 131 18.41 2.90 2.77
C CYS A 131 19.65 2.29 3.43
N ASP A 132 19.73 2.33 4.77
CA ASP A 132 20.84 1.78 5.55
C ASP A 132 20.49 0.40 6.15
N CYS A 133 19.27 -0.13 5.84
CA CYS A 133 18.77 -1.37 6.40
C CYS A 133 19.18 -2.59 5.57
N LEU A 134 19.62 -3.66 6.23
CA LEU A 134 19.94 -4.95 5.59
C LEU A 134 18.76 -5.55 4.80
N TYR A 135 17.55 -5.25 5.23
CA TYR A 135 16.32 -5.77 4.62
C TYR A 135 15.72 -4.87 3.54
N GLN A 136 16.38 -3.78 3.15
CA GLN A 136 15.87 -2.75 2.24
C GLN A 136 15.14 -3.34 1.02
N TYR A 137 15.74 -4.31 0.35
CA TYR A 137 15.22 -4.88 -0.90
C TYR A 137 14.41 -6.17 -0.70
N ILE A 138 14.41 -6.70 0.53
CA ILE A 138 13.57 -7.82 0.92
C ILE A 138 12.20 -7.31 1.36
N CYS A 139 12.16 -6.16 2.04
CA CYS A 139 10.92 -5.52 2.48
C CYS A 139 9.94 -5.26 1.33
N PRO A 140 8.63 -5.26 1.60
CA PRO A 140 7.64 -4.77 0.65
C PRO A 140 7.92 -3.34 0.18
N SER A 141 7.45 -2.97 -1.01
CA SER A 141 7.48 -1.58 -1.46
C SER A 141 6.76 -0.67 -0.45
N PRO A 142 7.14 0.63 -0.35
CA PRO A 142 6.41 1.57 0.49
C PRO A 142 4.92 1.58 0.15
N SER A 143 4.07 1.42 1.16
CA SER A 143 2.62 1.33 1.04
C SER A 143 1.94 2.71 1.14
N ASP A 144 0.65 2.75 0.86
CA ASP A 144 -0.16 3.96 1.08
C ASP A 144 -0.28 4.28 2.58
N LEU A 145 -0.18 3.27 3.44
CA LEU A 145 -0.17 3.47 4.89
C LEU A 145 1.09 4.24 5.33
N ASP A 146 2.27 3.94 4.74
CA ASP A 146 3.50 4.73 4.97
C ASP A 146 3.28 6.22 4.64
N LEU A 147 2.56 6.51 3.54
CA LEU A 147 2.23 7.89 3.15
C LEU A 147 1.27 8.55 4.13
N MET A 148 0.20 7.89 4.51
CA MET A 148 -0.82 8.45 5.40
C MET A 148 -0.29 8.73 6.79
N ILE A 149 0.59 7.88 7.30
CA ILE A 149 1.24 8.05 8.61
C ILE A 149 2.38 9.07 8.53
N GLY A 150 2.97 9.27 7.34
CA GLY A 150 4.13 10.15 7.16
C GLY A 150 5.44 9.52 7.65
N GLN A 151 5.50 8.20 7.78
CA GLN A 151 6.69 7.45 8.15
C GLN A 151 7.16 6.59 6.97
N LEU A 152 8.47 6.57 6.75
CA LEU A 152 9.07 5.81 5.63
C LEU A 152 9.26 4.32 5.95
N ASN A 153 9.09 3.93 7.20
CA ASN A 153 9.24 2.55 7.65
C ASN A 153 8.12 2.20 8.65
N LEU A 154 7.27 1.28 8.26
CA LEU A 154 6.27 0.68 9.14
C LEU A 154 6.77 -0.71 9.57
N CYS A 155 7.82 -0.72 10.39
CA CYS A 155 8.42 -1.95 10.94
C CYS A 155 8.95 -1.73 12.35
N THR A 156 9.12 -2.84 13.08
CA THR A 156 9.70 -2.88 14.43
C THR A 156 11.18 -3.26 14.40
N VAL A 157 11.79 -3.36 13.22
CA VAL A 157 13.21 -3.71 13.07
C VAL A 157 14.07 -2.55 13.53
N ASN A 158 14.86 -2.79 14.57
CA ASN A 158 15.84 -1.83 15.06
C ASN A 158 17.09 -1.90 14.15
N ASN A 159 17.29 -0.87 13.36
CA ASN A 159 18.56 -0.65 12.69
C ASN A 159 19.60 -0.29 13.76
N LYS A 160 20.36 -1.30 14.20
CA LYS A 160 21.57 -1.09 15.01
C LYS A 160 22.71 -0.68 14.11
#